data_275c3753f70e5ec3a880d70827d90571
#
_entry.id   275c3753f70e5ec3a880d70827d90571
#
_cell.length_a   1.000
_cell.length_b   1.000
_cell.length_c   1.000
_cell.angle_alpha   90.00
_cell.angle_beta   90.00
_cell.angle_gamma   90.00
#
_symmetry.space_group_name_H-M   'P 1'
#
loop_
_entity.id
_entity.type
_entity.pdbx_description
1 polymer ?
#
loop_
_entity_poly.entity_id
_entity_poly.type
_entity_poly.pdbx_seq_one_letter_code
_entity_poly.pdbx_strand_id
1 'polypeptide(L)'
;MIAHTLINNGENPSYLIAGIPKGFNKSWNLTESNYFVIEADEYDTAYFDKKPKFFHYNPDILLINNIEFDHADIYKNIEEIEQNFMELALGLPKESVIYINSSGVRESFLDAIQKNTNIKSQIEIFNAEAEDIYGINRNITAKGLEGIVSESKVKESLKNYKGVKRRYDTIFDNESFRIIDDFAHHPTAIKETLKIAKEENGNVTLIVELGSNSMRKGIHDDALIEIFKENSSYLVSASPEQEKKFGDYAKPFTENSMKILLQKSDSKKTILMCGNKNFDGFQTLILDSLI
;
A
#
# COMPACT_ATOMS: atom_id res chain seq x y z
N MET A 1 9.53 -1.61 6.80
CA MET A 1 10.91 -1.16 6.62
C MET A 1 11.51 -0.65 7.93
N ILE A 2 10.95 0.35 8.63
CA ILE A 2 11.51 0.91 9.89
C ILE A 2 11.79 -0.17 10.93
N ALA A 3 10.79 -0.99 11.31
CA ALA A 3 10.99 -2.07 12.29
C ALA A 3 12.09 -3.07 11.87
N HIS A 4 12.15 -3.44 10.59
CA HIS A 4 13.21 -4.28 10.04
C HIS A 4 14.60 -3.65 10.18
N THR A 5 14.71 -2.35 9.89
CA THR A 5 15.99 -1.63 10.03
C THR A 5 16.44 -1.55 11.48
N LEU A 6 15.53 -1.27 12.41
CA LEU A 6 15.85 -1.25 13.84
C LEU A 6 16.35 -2.62 14.32
N ILE A 7 15.65 -3.70 13.96
CA ILE A 7 16.05 -5.09 14.32
C ILE A 7 17.44 -5.42 13.76
N ASN A 8 17.72 -5.08 12.49
CA ASN A 8 19.03 -5.34 11.88
C ASN A 8 20.17 -4.52 12.52
N ASN A 9 19.84 -3.47 13.27
CA ASN A 9 20.80 -2.66 14.00
C ASN A 9 20.86 -2.97 15.50
N GLY A 10 20.32 -4.11 15.93
CA GLY A 10 20.42 -4.61 17.28
C GLY A 10 19.33 -4.12 18.23
N GLU A 11 18.35 -3.35 17.73
CA GLU A 11 17.19 -2.96 18.49
C GLU A 11 16.12 -4.08 18.46
N ASN A 12 15.27 -4.10 19.47
CA ASN A 12 14.14 -5.03 19.52
C ASN A 12 12.83 -4.25 19.66
N PRO A 13 12.41 -3.51 18.64
CA PRO A 13 11.26 -2.62 18.75
C PRO A 13 9.96 -3.37 18.96
N SER A 14 9.04 -2.77 19.72
CA SER A 14 7.62 -3.10 19.57
C SER A 14 7.15 -2.64 18.21
N TYR A 15 6.21 -3.37 17.61
CA TYR A 15 5.60 -2.94 16.34
C TYR A 15 4.17 -3.44 16.17
N LEU A 16 3.39 -2.65 15.42
CA LEU A 16 2.07 -3.01 14.89
C LEU A 16 2.01 -2.56 13.44
N ILE A 17 1.90 -3.52 12.53
CA ILE A 17 1.97 -3.31 11.08
C ILE A 17 0.76 -4.01 10.45
N ALA A 18 0.10 -3.38 9.48
CA ALA A 18 -1.10 -3.93 8.84
C ALA A 18 -0.83 -5.21 8.03
N GLY A 19 0.38 -5.37 7.48
CA GLY A 19 0.84 -6.57 6.78
C GLY A 19 1.78 -7.42 7.61
N ILE A 20 2.13 -8.61 7.12
CA ILE A 20 3.16 -9.48 7.73
C ILE A 20 4.46 -9.30 6.94
N PRO A 21 5.49 -8.63 7.50
CA PRO A 21 6.78 -8.53 6.82
C PRO A 21 7.40 -9.92 6.61
N LYS A 22 8.02 -10.13 5.46
CA LYS A 22 8.73 -11.39 5.19
C LYS A 22 9.91 -11.52 6.15
N GLY A 23 10.02 -12.66 6.81
CA GLY A 23 10.98 -12.90 7.89
C GLY A 23 10.47 -12.55 9.29
N PHE A 24 9.29 -11.95 9.40
CA PHE A 24 8.59 -11.77 10.67
C PHE A 24 7.52 -12.86 10.84
N ASN A 25 7.31 -13.32 12.06
CA ASN A 25 6.30 -14.36 12.33
C ASN A 25 4.89 -13.78 12.46
N LYS A 26 4.78 -12.49 12.82
CA LYS A 26 3.52 -11.81 13.12
C LYS A 26 3.55 -10.38 12.58
N SER A 27 2.38 -9.77 12.46
CA SER A 27 2.21 -8.36 12.15
C SER A 27 2.44 -7.43 13.36
N TRP A 28 2.65 -8.00 14.53
CA TRP A 28 2.85 -7.27 15.77
C TRP A 28 3.91 -7.92 16.67
N ASN A 29 4.55 -7.12 17.49
CA ASN A 29 5.44 -7.55 18.56
C ASN A 29 5.37 -6.53 19.69
N LEU A 30 5.44 -6.99 20.94
CA LEU A 30 5.50 -6.14 22.12
C LEU A 30 6.75 -6.51 22.92
N THR A 31 7.58 -5.52 23.21
CA THR A 31 8.87 -5.66 23.89
C THR A 31 9.05 -4.54 24.90
N GLU A 32 10.14 -4.59 25.66
CA GLU A 32 10.57 -3.53 26.60
C GLU A 32 11.44 -2.45 25.90
N SER A 33 11.52 -2.44 24.58
CA SER A 33 12.27 -1.44 23.83
C SER A 33 11.64 -0.05 23.94
N ASN A 34 12.48 0.99 23.86
CA ASN A 34 12.02 2.37 23.78
C ASN A 34 11.38 2.73 22.42
N TYR A 35 11.47 1.82 21.44
CA TYR A 35 10.91 2.04 20.12
C TYR A 35 9.60 1.27 19.93
N PHE A 36 8.58 1.99 19.50
CA PHE A 36 7.34 1.40 19.01
C PHE A 36 7.05 1.92 17.60
N VAL A 37 7.10 1.01 16.63
CA VAL A 37 6.79 1.31 15.23
C VAL A 37 5.34 0.93 14.95
N ILE A 38 4.49 1.91 14.65
CA ILE A 38 3.07 1.68 14.38
C ILE A 38 2.71 2.20 12.99
N GLU A 39 2.01 1.36 12.21
CA GLU A 39 1.41 1.79 10.96
C GLU A 39 0.12 2.53 11.28
N ALA A 40 0.08 3.83 10.97
CA ALA A 40 -1.08 4.67 11.18
C ALA A 40 -2.10 4.47 10.06
N ASP A 41 -3.37 4.44 10.43
CA ASP A 41 -4.49 4.18 9.54
C ASP A 41 -5.51 5.32 9.74
N GLU A 42 -5.88 5.98 8.65
CA GLU A 42 -6.89 7.03 8.61
C GLU A 42 -8.33 6.49 8.71
N TYR A 43 -8.51 5.17 8.61
CA TYR A 43 -9.82 4.58 8.79
C TYR A 43 -10.27 4.71 10.26
N ASP A 44 -11.57 4.93 10.44
CA ASP A 44 -12.14 5.23 11.74
C ASP A 44 -12.10 4.03 12.72
N THR A 45 -12.34 4.30 14.00
CA THR A 45 -12.45 3.29 15.05
C THR A 45 -13.79 2.54 14.99
N ALA A 46 -14.62 2.81 13.98
CA ALA A 46 -15.91 2.20 13.67
C ALA A 46 -16.90 2.22 14.84
N TYR A 47 -16.60 1.49 15.90
CA TYR A 47 -17.52 1.26 17.02
C TYR A 47 -17.39 2.29 18.15
N PHE A 48 -16.18 2.82 18.40
CA PHE A 48 -15.94 3.66 19.59
C PHE A 48 -16.30 5.13 19.36
N ASP A 49 -15.41 5.90 18.78
CA ASP A 49 -15.57 7.35 18.62
C ASP A 49 -15.66 7.80 17.16
N LYS A 50 -15.51 6.86 16.22
CA LYS A 50 -15.55 7.11 14.76
C LYS A 50 -14.52 8.14 14.29
N LYS A 51 -13.39 8.23 14.99
CA LYS A 51 -12.25 9.04 14.60
C LYS A 51 -11.16 8.15 13.99
N PRO A 52 -10.31 8.67 13.11
CA PRO A 52 -9.12 7.97 12.64
C PRO A 52 -8.31 7.39 13.78
N LYS A 53 -7.86 6.14 13.64
CA LYS A 53 -7.13 5.43 14.70
C LYS A 53 -5.86 6.16 15.13
N PHE A 54 -5.22 6.89 14.22
CA PHE A 54 -3.98 7.61 14.51
C PHE A 54 -4.12 8.70 15.59
N PHE A 55 -5.32 9.21 15.87
CA PHE A 55 -5.55 10.16 16.97
C PHE A 55 -5.23 9.58 18.35
N HIS A 56 -5.20 8.25 18.48
CA HIS A 56 -4.93 7.58 19.75
C HIS A 56 -3.45 7.24 19.97
N TYR A 57 -2.57 7.54 19.02
CA TYR A 57 -1.19 7.04 19.06
C TYR A 57 -0.16 7.99 19.67
N ASN A 58 -0.38 9.31 19.62
CA ASN A 58 0.53 10.34 20.15
C ASN A 58 2.02 10.09 19.79
N PRO A 59 2.39 10.05 18.50
CA PRO A 59 3.73 9.69 18.10
C PRO A 59 4.76 10.79 18.45
N ASP A 60 5.97 10.38 18.82
CA ASP A 60 7.13 11.28 18.89
C ASP A 60 7.63 11.66 17.50
N ILE A 61 7.53 10.71 16.55
CA ILE A 61 7.86 10.91 15.14
C ILE A 61 6.66 10.51 14.29
N LEU A 62 6.06 11.46 13.59
CA LEU A 62 4.99 11.24 12.62
C LEU A 62 5.55 11.33 11.20
N LEU A 63 5.35 10.28 10.39
CA LEU A 63 5.69 10.27 8.97
C LEU A 63 4.40 10.31 8.14
N ILE A 64 4.19 11.39 7.38
CA ILE A 64 3.12 11.52 6.40
C ILE A 64 3.71 11.24 5.02
N ASN A 65 3.44 10.04 4.51
CA ASN A 65 3.95 9.59 3.21
C ASN A 65 3.15 10.18 2.05
N ASN A 66 1.84 9.95 2.07
CA ASN A 66 0.90 10.46 1.08
C ASN A 66 -0.47 10.66 1.70
N ILE A 67 -1.26 11.54 1.09
CA ILE A 67 -2.68 11.74 1.40
C ILE A 67 -3.43 11.64 0.08
N GLU A 68 -4.24 10.59 -0.07
CA GLU A 68 -5.11 10.37 -1.22
C GLU A 68 -6.55 10.19 -0.78
N PHE A 69 -7.50 10.42 -1.68
CA PHE A 69 -8.91 10.17 -1.39
C PHE A 69 -9.21 8.68 -1.46
N ASP A 70 -9.40 8.07 -0.31
CA ASP A 70 -9.89 6.71 -0.15
C ASP A 70 -10.97 6.67 0.95
N HIS A 71 -11.47 5.48 1.28
CA HIS A 71 -12.48 5.28 2.32
C HIS A 71 -13.75 6.15 2.13
N ALA A 72 -14.26 6.21 0.90
CA ALA A 72 -15.46 6.97 0.54
C ALA A 72 -16.77 6.50 1.23
N ASP A 73 -16.68 5.52 2.10
CA ASP A 73 -17.73 5.12 3.03
C ASP A 73 -17.76 5.97 4.30
N ILE A 74 -16.65 6.62 4.65
CA ILE A 74 -16.53 7.49 5.84
C ILE A 74 -16.13 8.92 5.49
N TYR A 75 -15.42 9.17 4.38
CA TYR A 75 -15.02 10.50 3.92
C TYR A 75 -15.76 10.91 2.66
N LYS A 76 -16.13 12.19 2.56
CA LYS A 76 -16.81 12.75 1.38
C LYS A 76 -15.82 13.23 0.31
N ASN A 77 -14.67 13.71 0.73
CA ASN A 77 -13.64 14.28 -0.13
C ASN A 77 -12.26 14.22 0.55
N ILE A 78 -11.23 14.59 -0.19
CA ILE A 78 -9.85 14.60 0.32
C ILE A 78 -9.64 15.68 1.40
N GLU A 79 -10.39 16.77 1.35
CA GLU A 79 -10.31 17.86 2.32
C GLU A 79 -10.67 17.40 3.74
N GLU A 80 -11.63 16.47 3.88
CA GLU A 80 -11.95 15.86 5.17
C GLU A 80 -10.80 15.01 5.72
N ILE A 81 -10.08 14.30 4.85
CA ILE A 81 -8.90 13.53 5.24
C ILE A 81 -7.78 14.49 5.66
N GLU A 82 -7.47 15.50 4.84
CA GLU A 82 -6.46 16.51 5.15
C GLU A 82 -6.75 17.26 6.47
N GLN A 83 -8.03 17.53 6.75
CA GLN A 83 -8.44 18.14 8.01
C GLN A 83 -8.09 17.25 9.21
N ASN A 84 -8.28 15.95 9.12
CA ASN A 84 -7.88 15.02 10.17
C ASN A 84 -6.35 15.00 10.39
N PHE A 85 -5.55 15.05 9.33
CA PHE A 85 -4.10 15.18 9.47
C PHE A 85 -3.69 16.52 10.09
N MET A 86 -4.39 17.59 9.76
CA MET A 86 -4.19 18.91 10.39
C MET A 86 -4.52 18.87 11.90
N GLU A 87 -5.65 18.25 12.28
CA GLU A 87 -6.05 18.09 13.68
C GLU A 87 -5.06 17.20 14.44
N LEU A 88 -4.55 16.12 13.83
CA LEU A 88 -3.50 15.31 14.42
C LEU A 88 -2.26 16.17 14.71
N ALA A 89 -1.78 16.94 13.73
CA ALA A 89 -0.60 17.80 13.88
C ALA A 89 -0.81 18.86 14.99
N LEU A 90 -1.99 19.44 15.11
CA LEU A 90 -2.34 20.39 16.17
C LEU A 90 -2.34 19.76 17.57
N GLY A 91 -2.67 18.47 17.67
CA GLY A 91 -2.72 17.72 18.92
C GLY A 91 -1.37 17.24 19.44
N LEU A 92 -0.34 17.16 18.58
CA LEU A 92 0.95 16.63 18.97
C LEU A 92 1.73 17.58 19.89
N PRO A 93 2.51 17.05 20.87
CA PRO A 93 3.39 17.84 21.72
C PRO A 93 4.51 18.51 20.92
N LYS A 94 5.11 19.55 21.49
CA LYS A 94 6.17 20.34 20.83
C LYS A 94 7.46 19.52 20.59
N GLU A 95 7.67 18.48 21.37
CA GLU A 95 8.81 17.57 21.27
C GLU A 95 8.70 16.61 20.09
N SER A 96 7.48 16.45 19.53
CA SER A 96 7.25 15.60 18.35
C SER A 96 7.79 16.25 17.07
N VAL A 97 8.20 15.42 16.14
CA VAL A 97 8.62 15.82 14.78
C VAL A 97 7.65 15.24 13.76
N ILE A 98 7.23 16.07 12.82
CA ILE A 98 6.35 15.70 11.71
C ILE A 98 7.16 15.78 10.42
N TYR A 99 7.44 14.64 9.80
CA TYR A 99 8.03 14.55 8.48
C TYR A 99 6.95 14.40 7.41
N ILE A 100 6.95 15.26 6.40
CA ILE A 100 5.95 15.24 5.32
C ILE A 100 6.64 15.07 3.98
N ASN A 101 6.29 14.01 3.26
CA ASN A 101 6.73 13.81 1.88
C ASN A 101 5.96 14.73 0.93
N SER A 102 6.63 15.74 0.39
CA SER A 102 6.00 16.75 -0.48
C SER A 102 5.46 16.18 -1.79
N SER A 103 6.03 15.11 -2.31
CA SER A 103 5.53 14.45 -3.54
C SER A 103 4.27 13.61 -3.32
N GLY A 104 3.90 13.33 -2.06
CA GLY A 104 2.75 12.51 -1.71
C GLY A 104 1.52 13.29 -1.22
N VAL A 105 1.58 14.62 -1.13
CA VAL A 105 0.48 15.46 -0.61
C VAL A 105 0.23 16.66 -1.50
N ARG A 106 -0.97 17.23 -1.42
CA ARG A 106 -1.31 18.43 -2.21
C ARG A 106 -0.56 19.66 -1.69
N GLU A 107 -0.18 20.55 -2.60
CA GLU A 107 0.48 21.83 -2.28
C GLU A 107 -0.37 22.69 -1.33
N SER A 108 -1.69 22.68 -1.52
CA SER A 108 -2.62 23.39 -0.63
C SER A 108 -2.55 22.92 0.83
N PHE A 109 -2.36 21.60 1.07
CA PHE A 109 -2.15 21.05 2.39
C PHE A 109 -0.79 21.46 2.98
N LEU A 110 0.28 21.38 2.19
CA LEU A 110 1.62 21.83 2.59
C LEU A 110 1.60 23.30 3.03
N ASP A 111 0.98 24.15 2.23
CA ASP A 111 0.82 25.56 2.52
C ASP A 111 0.04 25.80 3.82
N ALA A 112 -1.06 25.09 4.01
CA ALA A 112 -1.90 25.23 5.19
C ALA A 112 -1.19 24.78 6.47
N ILE A 113 -0.50 23.65 6.43
CA ILE A 113 0.17 23.09 7.63
C ILE A 113 1.39 23.93 8.02
N GLN A 114 2.16 24.44 7.04
CA GLN A 114 3.32 25.30 7.32
C GLN A 114 2.93 26.69 7.88
N LYS A 115 1.82 27.25 7.43
CA LYS A 115 1.32 28.56 7.88
C LYS A 115 0.59 28.50 9.21
N ASN A 116 0.30 27.30 9.72
CA ASN A 116 -0.49 27.14 10.95
C ASN A 116 0.39 27.30 12.20
N THR A 117 0.39 28.50 12.78
CA THR A 117 1.20 28.84 13.96
C THR A 117 0.74 28.17 15.25
N ASN A 118 -0.39 27.46 15.26
CA ASN A 118 -0.86 26.75 16.45
C ASN A 118 -0.26 25.34 16.55
N ILE A 119 0.36 24.82 15.49
CA ILE A 119 1.11 23.56 15.54
C ILE A 119 2.39 23.81 16.34
N LYS A 120 2.57 23.00 17.39
CA LYS A 120 3.70 23.14 18.33
C LYS A 120 4.89 22.29 17.94
N SER A 121 4.63 21.17 17.23
CA SER A 121 5.63 20.21 16.78
C SER A 121 6.50 20.80 15.69
N GLN A 122 7.74 20.31 15.59
CA GLN A 122 8.60 20.64 14.46
C GLN A 122 8.04 19.98 13.19
N ILE A 123 7.94 20.76 12.10
CA ILE A 123 7.54 20.25 10.79
C ILE A 123 8.74 20.30 9.86
N GLU A 124 9.05 19.17 9.24
CA GLU A 124 10.05 19.05 8.19
C GLU A 124 9.43 18.49 6.92
N ILE A 125 9.48 19.27 5.86
CA ILE A 125 9.04 18.85 4.52
C ILE A 125 10.26 18.36 3.75
N PHE A 126 10.14 17.19 3.14
CA PHE A 126 11.18 16.58 2.33
C PHE A 126 10.58 15.96 1.06
N ASN A 127 11.38 15.77 0.04
CA ASN A 127 10.97 15.06 -1.16
C ASN A 127 11.54 13.64 -1.14
N ALA A 128 10.65 12.65 -1.10
CA ALA A 128 11.01 11.23 -1.13
C ALA A 128 11.02 10.64 -2.55
N GLU A 129 10.91 11.48 -3.60
CA GLU A 129 10.82 11.04 -4.99
C GLU A 129 11.92 10.04 -5.37
N ALA A 130 11.52 8.98 -6.06
CA ALA A 130 12.38 7.94 -6.59
C ALA A 130 11.74 7.33 -7.84
N GLU A 131 12.47 6.45 -8.52
CA GLU A 131 11.99 5.80 -9.76
C GLU A 131 10.76 4.91 -9.53
N ASP A 132 10.64 4.33 -8.33
CA ASP A 132 9.55 3.44 -7.94
C ASP A 132 9.06 3.67 -6.51
N ILE A 133 7.91 3.11 -6.18
CA ILE A 133 7.30 3.18 -4.85
C ILE A 133 8.18 2.58 -3.75
N TYR A 134 9.03 1.59 -4.07
CA TYR A 134 9.94 1.00 -3.09
C TYR A 134 11.09 1.95 -2.78
N GLY A 135 11.57 2.70 -3.77
CA GLY A 135 12.54 3.77 -3.59
C GLY A 135 11.99 4.89 -2.71
N ILE A 136 10.76 5.34 -3.00
CA ILE A 136 10.04 6.32 -2.17
C ILE A 136 9.97 5.84 -0.71
N ASN A 137 9.51 4.61 -0.49
CA ASN A 137 9.39 4.04 0.86
C ASN A 137 10.75 3.89 1.56
N ARG A 138 11.83 3.62 0.83
CA ARG A 138 13.20 3.61 1.38
C ARG A 138 13.64 5.00 1.84
N ASN A 139 13.37 6.03 1.03
CA ASN A 139 13.70 7.42 1.37
C ASN A 139 12.93 7.89 2.60
N ILE A 140 11.64 7.55 2.69
CA ILE A 140 10.81 7.83 3.87
C ILE A 140 11.32 7.09 5.11
N THR A 141 11.71 5.82 4.96
CA THR A 141 12.30 5.04 6.05
C THR A 141 13.59 5.67 6.55
N ALA A 142 14.45 6.12 5.64
CA ALA A 142 15.71 6.79 5.99
C ALA A 142 15.44 8.10 6.75
N LYS A 143 14.47 8.89 6.29
CA LYS A 143 14.08 10.14 6.96
C LYS A 143 13.51 9.89 8.36
N GLY A 144 12.64 8.90 8.52
CA GLY A 144 12.05 8.55 9.82
C GLY A 144 13.04 7.97 10.84
N LEU A 145 14.20 7.52 10.40
CA LEU A 145 15.27 6.99 11.25
C LEU A 145 16.45 7.96 11.40
N GLU A 146 16.31 9.17 10.88
CA GLU A 146 17.33 10.21 11.02
C GLU A 146 17.61 10.50 12.50
N GLY A 147 18.91 10.53 12.89
CA GLY A 147 19.30 10.67 14.29
C GLY A 147 19.20 9.40 15.15
N ILE A 148 18.53 8.34 14.68
CA ILE A 148 18.38 7.06 15.39
C ILE A 148 19.36 6.03 14.83
N VAL A 149 19.38 5.86 13.49
CA VAL A 149 20.26 4.93 12.78
C VAL A 149 21.01 5.70 11.70
N SER A 150 22.32 5.48 11.57
CA SER A 150 23.08 6.14 10.51
C SER A 150 22.60 5.74 9.13
N GLU A 151 22.63 6.67 8.16
CA GLU A 151 22.13 6.47 6.80
C GLU A 151 22.77 5.24 6.12
N SER A 152 24.06 5.00 6.33
CA SER A 152 24.75 3.82 5.79
C SER A 152 24.17 2.51 6.30
N LYS A 153 23.84 2.44 7.59
CA LYS A 153 23.21 1.27 8.22
C LYS A 153 21.76 1.08 7.76
N VAL A 154 21.02 2.18 7.56
CA VAL A 154 19.68 2.12 6.97
C VAL A 154 19.74 1.51 5.56
N LYS A 155 20.62 2.04 4.70
CA LYS A 155 20.83 1.53 3.34
C LYS A 155 21.22 0.04 3.32
N GLU A 156 22.12 -0.36 4.20
CA GLU A 156 22.55 -1.77 4.30
C GLU A 156 21.40 -2.68 4.76
N SER A 157 20.64 -2.28 5.76
CA SER A 157 19.48 -3.04 6.25
C SER A 157 18.42 -3.22 5.16
N LEU A 158 18.18 -2.17 4.36
CA LEU A 158 17.15 -2.20 3.32
C LEU A 158 17.53 -3.01 2.08
N LYS A 159 18.84 -3.29 1.84
CA LYS A 159 19.26 -4.24 0.79
C LYS A 159 18.72 -5.65 1.04
N ASN A 160 18.61 -6.04 2.30
CA ASN A 160 18.15 -7.37 2.71
C ASN A 160 16.64 -7.42 3.04
N TYR A 161 15.91 -6.32 2.84
CA TYR A 161 14.48 -6.26 3.09
C TYR A 161 13.70 -7.03 2.04
N LYS A 162 13.04 -8.10 2.46
CA LYS A 162 12.33 -9.03 1.57
C LYS A 162 10.89 -8.61 1.23
N GLY A 163 10.46 -7.44 1.71
CA GLY A 163 9.09 -6.95 1.52
C GLY A 163 8.09 -7.46 2.56
N VAL A 164 6.83 -7.29 2.25
CA VAL A 164 5.67 -7.71 3.06
C VAL A 164 4.90 -8.75 2.24
N LYS A 165 4.32 -9.73 2.89
CA LYS A 165 3.40 -10.68 2.23
C LYS A 165 2.27 -9.89 1.57
N ARG A 166 1.88 -10.33 0.38
CA ARG A 166 0.86 -9.64 -0.43
C ARG A 166 1.21 -8.19 -0.77
N ARG A 167 2.50 -7.84 -0.94
CA ARG A 167 2.97 -6.57 -1.46
C ARG A 167 4.02 -6.88 -2.52
N TYR A 168 3.59 -6.91 -3.78
CA TYR A 168 4.37 -7.40 -4.92
C TYR A 168 5.06 -8.73 -4.60
N ASP A 169 4.27 -9.67 -4.07
CA ASP A 169 4.76 -10.94 -3.52
C ASP A 169 4.73 -12.02 -4.61
N THR A 170 5.89 -12.44 -5.11
CA THR A 170 5.95 -13.58 -6.01
C THR A 170 5.63 -14.84 -5.22
N ILE A 171 4.41 -15.35 -5.38
CA ILE A 171 3.89 -16.53 -4.69
C ILE A 171 4.10 -17.83 -5.45
N PHE A 172 4.39 -17.74 -6.74
CA PHE A 172 4.76 -18.87 -7.60
C PHE A 172 5.69 -18.42 -8.72
N ASP A 173 6.74 -19.19 -9.01
CA ASP A 173 7.66 -18.91 -10.12
C ASP A 173 8.26 -20.21 -10.65
N ASN A 174 8.05 -20.48 -11.96
CA ASN A 174 8.68 -21.56 -12.69
C ASN A 174 9.00 -21.12 -14.12
N GLU A 175 9.38 -22.05 -15.00
CA GLU A 175 9.71 -21.73 -16.40
C GLU A 175 8.52 -21.19 -17.20
N SER A 176 7.29 -21.60 -16.87
CA SER A 176 6.07 -21.27 -17.64
C SER A 176 5.25 -20.13 -17.04
N PHE A 177 5.30 -19.97 -15.71
CA PHE A 177 4.43 -19.02 -15.00
C PHE A 177 5.17 -18.29 -13.90
N ARG A 178 4.83 -17.01 -13.73
CA ARG A 178 5.12 -16.21 -12.55
C ARG A 178 3.81 -15.62 -12.04
N ILE A 179 3.52 -15.81 -10.76
CA ILE A 179 2.32 -15.26 -10.12
C ILE A 179 2.74 -14.33 -9.01
N ILE A 180 2.24 -13.10 -9.08
CA ILE A 180 2.50 -12.02 -8.14
C ILE A 180 1.18 -11.68 -7.46
N ASP A 181 1.18 -11.69 -6.12
CA ASP A 181 0.07 -11.26 -5.26
C ASP A 181 0.37 -9.87 -4.70
N ASP A 182 -0.56 -8.94 -4.91
CA ASP A 182 -0.46 -7.60 -4.36
C ASP A 182 -1.76 -7.16 -3.71
N PHE A 183 -1.66 -6.52 -2.56
CA PHE A 183 -2.79 -5.99 -1.81
C PHE A 183 -3.37 -4.70 -2.42
N ALA A 184 -2.79 -4.20 -3.51
CA ALA A 184 -3.27 -3.02 -4.22
C ALA A 184 -4.76 -3.17 -4.56
N HIS A 185 -5.57 -2.26 -4.07
CA HIS A 185 -7.02 -2.22 -4.26
C HIS A 185 -7.54 -0.80 -4.49
N HIS A 186 -6.64 0.12 -4.83
CA HIS A 186 -6.93 1.48 -5.30
C HIS A 186 -6.28 1.65 -6.69
N PRO A 187 -6.89 2.38 -7.64
CA PRO A 187 -6.36 2.52 -9.01
C PRO A 187 -4.91 2.98 -9.07
N THR A 188 -4.50 3.96 -8.25
CA THR A 188 -3.12 4.45 -8.18
C THR A 188 -2.16 3.31 -7.82
N ALA A 189 -2.45 2.55 -6.78
CA ALA A 189 -1.61 1.44 -6.34
C ALA A 189 -1.56 0.31 -7.40
N ILE A 190 -2.70 -0.03 -8.02
CA ILE A 190 -2.77 -1.02 -9.09
C ILE A 190 -1.92 -0.60 -10.28
N LYS A 191 -1.98 0.67 -10.67
CA LYS A 191 -1.21 1.23 -11.79
C LYS A 191 0.29 1.16 -11.52
N GLU A 192 0.73 1.54 -10.32
CA GLU A 192 2.15 1.50 -9.94
C GLU A 192 2.68 0.06 -9.89
N THR A 193 1.94 -0.86 -9.25
CA THR A 193 2.33 -2.27 -9.20
C THR A 193 2.37 -2.90 -10.60
N LEU A 194 1.41 -2.58 -11.45
CA LEU A 194 1.38 -3.05 -12.84
C LEU A 194 2.55 -2.52 -13.66
N LYS A 195 2.92 -1.25 -13.47
CA LYS A 195 4.09 -0.65 -14.11
C LYS A 195 5.36 -1.45 -13.76
N ILE A 196 5.62 -1.69 -12.49
CA ILE A 196 6.77 -2.48 -12.02
C ILE A 196 6.74 -3.88 -12.65
N ALA A 197 5.56 -4.54 -12.62
CA ALA A 197 5.42 -5.89 -13.18
C ALA A 197 5.73 -5.94 -14.67
N LYS A 198 5.32 -4.92 -15.44
CA LYS A 198 5.61 -4.81 -16.87
C LYS A 198 7.08 -4.55 -17.17
N GLU A 199 7.71 -3.67 -16.39
CA GLU A 199 9.15 -3.37 -16.54
C GLU A 199 10.01 -4.62 -16.30
N GLU A 200 9.65 -5.44 -15.32
CA GLU A 200 10.39 -6.67 -15.01
C GLU A 200 10.09 -7.85 -15.95
N ASN A 201 8.86 -7.95 -16.47
CA ASN A 201 8.38 -9.19 -17.10
C ASN A 201 7.80 -8.99 -18.50
N GLY A 202 7.66 -7.76 -18.98
CA GLY A 202 7.03 -7.45 -20.27
C GLY A 202 5.51 -7.60 -20.21
N ASN A 203 4.94 -8.62 -20.87
CA ASN A 203 3.50 -8.83 -20.90
C ASN A 203 2.97 -9.39 -19.58
N VAL A 204 2.02 -8.69 -18.99
CA VAL A 204 1.39 -9.05 -17.71
C VAL A 204 -0.11 -9.21 -17.91
N THR A 205 -0.69 -10.31 -17.43
CA THR A 205 -2.13 -10.45 -17.28
C THR A 205 -2.52 -9.95 -15.88
N LEU A 206 -3.43 -8.99 -15.83
CA LEU A 206 -3.91 -8.37 -14.59
C LEU A 206 -5.22 -9.01 -14.14
N ILE A 207 -5.29 -9.43 -12.88
CA ILE A 207 -6.52 -9.89 -12.22
C ILE A 207 -6.80 -8.93 -11.07
N VAL A 208 -7.93 -8.22 -11.10
CA VAL A 208 -8.33 -7.25 -10.07
C VAL A 208 -9.54 -7.75 -9.30
N GLU A 209 -9.41 -7.81 -7.98
CA GLU A 209 -10.54 -8.09 -7.10
C GLU A 209 -11.20 -6.79 -6.63
N LEU A 210 -12.49 -6.63 -6.90
CA LEU A 210 -13.28 -5.47 -6.46
C LEU A 210 -13.79 -5.69 -5.01
N GLY A 211 -12.84 -5.86 -4.09
CA GLY A 211 -13.11 -6.33 -2.72
C GLY A 211 -13.42 -5.23 -1.70
N SER A 212 -12.85 -4.02 -1.83
CA SER A 212 -13.04 -2.91 -0.90
C SER A 212 -14.41 -2.24 -1.06
N ASN A 213 -14.84 -1.48 -0.05
CA ASN A 213 -16.11 -0.77 -0.09
C ASN A 213 -16.16 0.25 -1.25
N SER A 214 -15.10 1.01 -1.46
CA SER A 214 -14.99 2.00 -2.54
C SER A 214 -15.05 1.33 -3.92
N MET A 215 -14.33 0.21 -4.10
CA MET A 215 -14.32 -0.57 -5.33
C MET A 215 -15.70 -1.16 -5.64
N ARG A 216 -16.36 -1.75 -4.64
CA ARG A 216 -17.72 -2.33 -4.83
C ARG A 216 -18.80 -1.29 -5.10
N LYS A 217 -18.65 -0.06 -4.61
CA LYS A 217 -19.55 1.07 -4.91
C LYS A 217 -19.31 1.69 -6.29
N GLY A 218 -18.29 1.24 -7.04
CA GLY A 218 -17.99 1.75 -8.37
C GLY A 218 -17.34 3.14 -8.38
N ILE A 219 -16.88 3.65 -7.25
CA ILE A 219 -16.29 5.00 -7.13
C ILE A 219 -15.05 5.14 -8.02
N HIS A 220 -14.33 4.06 -8.21
CA HIS A 220 -13.07 4.02 -8.96
C HIS A 220 -13.19 3.42 -10.36
N ASP A 221 -14.40 3.09 -10.81
CA ASP A 221 -14.61 2.36 -12.07
C ASP A 221 -13.99 3.05 -13.27
N ASP A 222 -14.14 4.37 -13.40
CA ASP A 222 -13.62 5.11 -14.57
C ASP A 222 -12.08 5.11 -14.59
N ALA A 223 -11.44 5.24 -13.43
CA ALA A 223 -9.99 5.14 -13.32
C ALA A 223 -9.47 3.72 -13.60
N LEU A 224 -10.23 2.69 -13.24
CA LEU A 224 -9.92 1.29 -13.58
C LEU A 224 -10.05 1.02 -15.07
N ILE A 225 -11.06 1.59 -15.74
CA ILE A 225 -11.23 1.46 -17.19
C ILE A 225 -9.98 1.96 -17.91
N GLU A 226 -9.40 3.09 -17.49
CA GLU A 226 -8.17 3.59 -18.12
C GLU A 226 -6.99 2.60 -17.97
N ILE A 227 -6.90 1.91 -16.83
CA ILE A 227 -5.90 0.86 -16.65
C ILE A 227 -6.18 -0.35 -17.54
N PHE A 228 -7.45 -0.76 -17.64
CA PHE A 228 -7.83 -1.97 -18.39
C PHE A 228 -7.75 -1.81 -19.91
N LYS A 229 -7.91 -0.59 -20.45
CA LYS A 229 -7.78 -0.31 -21.90
C LYS A 229 -6.46 -0.79 -22.50
N GLU A 230 -5.41 -0.74 -21.73
CA GLU A 230 -4.04 -1.03 -22.18
C GLU A 230 -3.54 -2.41 -21.72
N ASN A 231 -4.41 -3.20 -21.07
CA ASN A 231 -3.98 -4.42 -20.41
C ASN A 231 -4.98 -5.56 -20.60
N SER A 232 -4.47 -6.80 -20.77
CA SER A 232 -5.30 -7.98 -20.64
C SER A 232 -5.74 -8.12 -19.19
N SER A 233 -7.02 -7.88 -18.91
CA SER A 233 -7.52 -7.75 -17.55
C SER A 233 -8.72 -8.65 -17.27
N TYR A 234 -8.76 -9.15 -16.04
CA TYR A 234 -9.87 -9.92 -15.50
C TYR A 234 -10.34 -9.32 -14.17
N LEU A 235 -11.62 -9.54 -13.85
CA LEU A 235 -12.29 -9.03 -12.66
C LEU A 235 -12.77 -10.18 -11.78
N VAL A 236 -12.57 -10.05 -10.49
CA VAL A 236 -13.14 -10.92 -9.45
C VAL A 236 -14.06 -10.08 -8.58
N SER A 237 -15.20 -10.63 -8.18
CA SER A 237 -16.20 -9.99 -7.30
C SER A 237 -16.82 -8.70 -7.88
N ALA A 238 -16.89 -8.54 -9.21
CA ALA A 238 -17.59 -7.45 -9.84
C ALA A 238 -19.13 -7.64 -9.76
N SER A 239 -19.87 -6.54 -9.59
CA SER A 239 -21.33 -6.59 -9.73
C SER A 239 -21.76 -6.69 -11.20
N PRO A 240 -22.97 -7.16 -11.50
CA PRO A 240 -23.47 -7.19 -12.88
C PRO A 240 -23.44 -5.82 -13.59
N GLU A 241 -23.67 -4.72 -12.85
CA GLU A 241 -23.58 -3.37 -13.37
C GLU A 241 -22.12 -3.01 -13.72
N GLN A 242 -21.16 -3.40 -12.87
CA GLN A 242 -19.74 -3.19 -13.11
C GLN A 242 -19.24 -4.05 -14.27
N GLU A 243 -19.62 -5.32 -14.37
CA GLU A 243 -19.29 -6.16 -15.51
C GLU A 243 -19.76 -5.55 -16.84
N LYS A 244 -20.99 -4.99 -16.86
CA LYS A 244 -21.51 -4.29 -18.01
C LYS A 244 -20.75 -2.99 -18.31
N LYS A 245 -20.36 -2.24 -17.29
CA LYS A 245 -19.63 -0.97 -17.43
C LYS A 245 -18.21 -1.20 -17.94
N PHE A 246 -17.51 -2.21 -17.42
CA PHE A 246 -16.16 -2.58 -17.87
C PHE A 246 -16.18 -3.22 -19.27
N GLY A 247 -17.23 -3.96 -19.61
CA GLY A 247 -17.48 -4.46 -20.97
C GLY A 247 -16.31 -5.20 -21.58
N ASP A 248 -15.78 -4.67 -22.70
CA ASP A 248 -14.67 -5.30 -23.43
C ASP A 248 -13.28 -5.04 -22.82
N TYR A 249 -13.18 -4.13 -21.86
CA TYR A 249 -11.89 -3.76 -21.26
C TYR A 249 -11.39 -4.77 -20.23
N ALA A 250 -12.31 -5.36 -19.47
CA ALA A 250 -11.97 -6.41 -18.50
C ALA A 250 -13.10 -7.44 -18.42
N LYS A 251 -12.73 -8.71 -18.37
CA LYS A 251 -13.70 -9.84 -18.38
C LYS A 251 -13.83 -10.43 -16.98
N PRO A 252 -15.00 -10.98 -16.61
CA PRO A 252 -15.12 -11.75 -15.38
C PRO A 252 -14.11 -12.90 -15.35
N PHE A 253 -13.43 -13.07 -14.22
CA PHE A 253 -12.53 -14.19 -14.01
C PHE A 253 -13.33 -15.41 -13.56
N THR A 254 -13.34 -16.45 -14.36
CA THR A 254 -14.10 -17.68 -14.19
C THR A 254 -13.16 -18.89 -14.22
N GLU A 255 -13.63 -20.06 -13.82
CA GLU A 255 -12.86 -21.30 -14.00
C GLU A 255 -12.43 -21.54 -15.46
N ASN A 256 -13.28 -21.16 -16.42
CA ASN A 256 -12.92 -21.28 -17.84
C ASN A 256 -11.81 -20.30 -18.22
N SER A 257 -11.89 -19.04 -17.78
CA SER A 257 -10.84 -18.05 -17.99
C SER A 257 -9.52 -18.53 -17.35
N MET A 258 -9.58 -19.10 -16.16
CA MET A 258 -8.44 -19.68 -15.47
C MET A 258 -7.79 -20.81 -16.29
N LYS A 259 -8.60 -21.77 -16.77
CA LYS A 259 -8.09 -22.87 -17.61
C LYS A 259 -7.40 -22.38 -18.88
N ILE A 260 -7.96 -21.34 -19.54
CA ILE A 260 -7.36 -20.73 -20.73
C ILE A 260 -6.05 -20.01 -20.35
N LEU A 261 -6.03 -19.25 -19.26
CA LEU A 261 -4.87 -18.52 -18.80
C LEU A 261 -3.71 -19.46 -18.47
N LEU A 262 -4.00 -20.60 -17.84
CA LEU A 262 -3.01 -21.61 -17.44
C LEU A 262 -2.56 -22.57 -18.55
N GLN A 263 -3.06 -22.43 -19.78
CA GLN A 263 -2.52 -23.18 -20.91
C GLN A 263 -1.05 -22.79 -21.14
N LYS A 264 -0.19 -23.79 -21.37
CA LYS A 264 1.22 -23.56 -21.68
C LYS A 264 1.37 -22.69 -22.95
N SER A 265 2.38 -21.85 -22.95
CA SER A 265 2.77 -21.03 -24.10
C SER A 265 4.30 -21.09 -24.27
N ASP A 266 4.78 -20.67 -25.44
CA ASP A 266 6.21 -20.63 -25.73
C ASP A 266 6.99 -19.59 -24.90
N SER A 267 6.27 -18.67 -24.26
CA SER A 267 6.85 -17.66 -23.37
C SER A 267 6.26 -17.79 -21.97
N LYS A 268 7.06 -17.44 -20.96
CA LYS A 268 6.65 -17.37 -19.58
C LYS A 268 5.52 -16.33 -19.41
N LYS A 269 4.45 -16.72 -18.75
CA LYS A 269 3.31 -15.84 -18.46
C LYS A 269 3.44 -15.25 -17.06
N THR A 270 3.31 -13.95 -16.96
CA THR A 270 3.22 -13.25 -15.67
C THR A 270 1.77 -12.87 -15.38
N ILE A 271 1.29 -13.28 -14.22
CA ILE A 271 -0.04 -12.99 -13.71
C ILE A 271 0.12 -12.11 -12.47
N LEU A 272 -0.42 -10.91 -12.53
CA LEU A 272 -0.48 -9.99 -11.39
C LEU A 272 -1.90 -10.00 -10.82
N MET A 273 -2.02 -10.37 -9.56
CA MET A 273 -3.28 -10.42 -8.82
C MET A 273 -3.32 -9.25 -7.84
N CYS A 274 -4.22 -8.30 -8.04
CA CYS A 274 -4.39 -7.10 -7.22
C CYS A 274 -5.73 -7.14 -6.48
N GLY A 275 -5.71 -7.15 -5.13
CA GLY A 275 -6.93 -7.18 -4.33
C GLY A 275 -6.68 -7.31 -2.83
N ASN A 276 -7.67 -6.94 -2.03
CA ASN A 276 -7.56 -6.91 -0.57
C ASN A 276 -8.28 -8.09 0.15
N LYS A 277 -8.81 -9.05 -0.62
CA LYS A 277 -9.43 -10.27 -0.10
C LYS A 277 -8.73 -11.53 -0.61
N ASN A 278 -9.45 -12.60 -0.88
CA ASN A 278 -8.95 -13.92 -1.26
C ASN A 278 -9.25 -14.32 -2.72
N PHE A 279 -9.66 -13.37 -3.56
CA PHE A 279 -10.00 -13.59 -4.97
C PHE A 279 -11.07 -14.67 -5.17
N ASP A 280 -12.05 -14.75 -4.25
CA ASP A 280 -13.11 -15.80 -4.24
C ASP A 280 -12.53 -17.23 -4.33
N GLY A 281 -11.32 -17.44 -3.79
CA GLY A 281 -10.62 -18.72 -3.81
C GLY A 281 -9.82 -19.02 -5.08
N PHE A 282 -9.91 -18.19 -6.12
CA PHE A 282 -9.19 -18.44 -7.38
C PHE A 282 -7.67 -18.47 -7.22
N GLN A 283 -7.10 -17.71 -6.29
CA GLN A 283 -5.66 -17.75 -6.03
C GLN A 283 -5.20 -19.16 -5.63
N THR A 284 -5.93 -19.81 -4.72
CA THR A 284 -5.64 -21.19 -4.30
C THR A 284 -5.81 -22.16 -5.47
N LEU A 285 -6.91 -22.03 -6.23
CA LEU A 285 -7.18 -22.91 -7.38
C LEU A 285 -6.09 -22.79 -8.47
N ILE A 286 -5.58 -21.59 -8.71
CA ILE A 286 -4.47 -21.35 -9.64
C ILE A 286 -3.22 -22.08 -9.16
N LEU A 287 -2.84 -21.90 -7.89
CA LEU A 287 -1.64 -22.53 -7.32
C LEU A 287 -1.75 -24.05 -7.32
N ASP A 288 -2.88 -24.62 -6.91
CA ASP A 288 -3.13 -26.06 -6.92
C ASP A 288 -3.08 -26.68 -8.34
N SER A 289 -3.43 -25.87 -9.35
CA SER A 289 -3.40 -26.31 -10.76
C SER A 289 -2.00 -26.28 -11.37
N LEU A 290 -1.03 -25.65 -10.72
CA LEU A 290 0.34 -25.48 -11.21
C LEU A 290 1.36 -26.38 -10.49
N ILE A 291 0.98 -27.00 -9.40
CA ILE A 291 1.74 -27.99 -8.63
C ILE A 291 1.43 -29.39 -9.16
#